data_6cf37de71b44e519c4b666b2cd6902ab
#
_entry.id   6cf37de71b44e519c4b666b2cd6902ab
#
_cell.length_a   1.000
_cell.length_b   1.000
_cell.length_c   1.000
_cell.angle_alpha   90.00
_cell.angle_beta   90.00
_cell.angle_gamma   90.00
#
_symmetry.space_group_name_H-M   'P 1'
#
loop_
_entity.id
_entity.type
_entity.pdbx_description
1 polymer ?
#
loop_
_entity_poly.entity_id
_entity_poly.type
_entity_poly.pdbx_seq_one_letter_code
_entity_poly.pdbx_strand_id
1 'polypeptide(L)'
;MSKLTVILPAAGKGTRLNLPYPKEILRINNDEALIDNSFNFFRDYGRKDVEFVVVINENKTELITYLAKYKDRYNISFVFQNPNEKEYTGAIKSASHVFGEYNLVLLPDTIMKLKDNADLFELVKNCLTETGFTFLYKESLDKELLKTKGALTVE
;
A
#
# COMPACT_ATOMS: atom_id res chain seq x y z
N MET A 1 -12.35 -18.21 4.20
CA MET A 1 -11.69 -17.03 4.78
C MET A 1 -12.01 -15.83 3.92
N SER A 2 -12.33 -14.71 4.54
CA SER A 2 -12.54 -13.46 3.82
C SER A 2 -11.23 -13.00 3.19
N LYS A 3 -11.33 -12.44 2.00
CA LYS A 3 -10.20 -11.97 1.22
C LYS A 3 -9.68 -10.64 1.77
N LEU A 4 -8.36 -10.46 1.79
CA LEU A 4 -7.74 -9.20 2.16
C LEU A 4 -7.63 -8.29 0.93
N THR A 5 -8.20 -7.10 1.00
CA THR A 5 -8.02 -6.06 -0.01
C THR A 5 -6.86 -5.15 0.38
N VAL A 6 -5.79 -5.15 -0.40
CA VAL A 6 -4.61 -4.30 -0.19
C VAL A 6 -4.72 -3.07 -1.06
N ILE A 7 -4.82 -1.92 -0.42
CA ILE A 7 -4.97 -0.62 -1.08
C ILE A 7 -3.60 0.06 -1.12
N LEU A 8 -3.12 0.35 -2.33
CA LEU A 8 -1.84 1.01 -2.59
C LEU A 8 -2.09 2.43 -3.11
N PRO A 9 -2.01 3.47 -2.26
CA PRO A 9 -2.14 4.86 -2.68
C PRO A 9 -0.90 5.32 -3.47
N ALA A 10 -0.94 5.19 -4.79
CA ALA A 10 0.15 5.53 -5.70
C ALA A 10 -0.09 6.82 -6.52
N ALA A 11 -1.17 7.55 -6.26
CA ALA A 11 -1.56 8.74 -7.03
C ALA A 11 -0.73 10.00 -6.75
N GLY A 12 0.16 9.99 -5.76
CA GLY A 12 0.99 11.14 -5.40
C GLY A 12 1.90 11.60 -6.56
N LYS A 13 2.02 12.91 -6.77
CA LYS A 13 2.76 13.49 -7.92
C LYS A 13 4.27 13.19 -7.94
N GLY A 14 4.87 12.81 -6.80
CA GLY A 14 6.30 12.47 -6.75
C GLY A 14 7.25 13.65 -7.04
N THR A 15 6.78 14.89 -6.93
CA THR A 15 7.49 16.12 -7.37
C THR A 15 8.87 16.33 -6.73
N ARG A 16 9.09 15.79 -5.51
CA ARG A 16 10.38 15.93 -4.81
C ARG A 16 11.54 15.22 -5.51
N LEU A 17 11.26 14.14 -6.24
CA LEU A 17 12.28 13.34 -6.92
C LEU A 17 12.50 13.79 -8.36
N ASN A 18 11.59 14.59 -8.92
CA ASN A 18 11.63 15.09 -10.31
C ASN A 18 11.97 14.00 -11.34
N LEU A 19 11.38 12.81 -11.19
CA LEU A 19 11.61 11.69 -12.09
C LEU A 19 10.71 11.81 -13.32
N PRO A 20 11.16 11.39 -14.51
CA PRO A 20 10.37 11.37 -15.74
C PRO A 20 9.34 10.22 -15.78
N TYR A 21 9.24 9.43 -14.70
CA TYR A 21 8.36 8.29 -14.55
C TYR A 21 7.84 8.20 -13.11
N PRO A 22 6.80 7.41 -12.82
CA PRO A 22 6.29 7.21 -11.47
C PRO A 22 7.37 6.73 -10.50
N LYS A 23 7.50 7.39 -9.33
CA LYS A 23 8.50 7.01 -8.30
C LYS A 23 8.37 5.57 -7.83
N GLU A 24 7.18 5.02 -7.91
CA GLU A 24 6.86 3.66 -7.49
C GLU A 24 7.59 2.60 -8.33
N ILE A 25 7.95 2.94 -9.59
CA ILE A 25 8.77 2.06 -10.45
C ILE A 25 10.25 2.42 -10.46
N LEU A 26 10.69 3.28 -9.52
CA LEU A 26 12.12 3.49 -9.28
C LEU A 26 12.79 2.17 -8.93
N ARG A 27 13.81 1.80 -9.68
CA ARG A 27 14.58 0.58 -9.47
C ARG A 27 15.34 0.63 -8.15
N ILE A 28 15.20 -0.40 -7.34
CA ILE A 28 15.95 -0.59 -6.09
C ILE A 28 17.08 -1.61 -6.26
N ASN A 29 16.98 -2.47 -7.28
CA ASN A 29 18.01 -3.39 -7.75
C ASN A 29 17.78 -3.71 -9.24
N ASN A 30 18.51 -4.68 -9.80
CA ASN A 30 18.42 -5.02 -11.23
C ASN A 30 17.04 -5.52 -11.67
N ASP A 31 16.30 -6.18 -10.78
CA ASP A 31 15.07 -6.90 -11.10
C ASP A 31 13.82 -6.26 -10.52
N GLU A 32 13.96 -5.46 -9.45
CA GLU A 32 12.85 -4.97 -8.64
C GLU A 32 12.80 -3.44 -8.60
N ALA A 33 11.59 -2.92 -8.60
CA ALA A 33 11.27 -1.54 -8.31
C ALA A 33 10.66 -1.41 -6.90
N LEU A 34 10.54 -0.17 -6.45
CA LEU A 34 10.07 0.15 -5.11
C LEU A 34 8.71 -0.49 -4.77
N ILE A 35 7.76 -0.43 -5.69
CA ILE A 35 6.42 -1.00 -5.50
C ILE A 35 6.42 -2.54 -5.39
N ASP A 36 7.44 -3.21 -5.92
CA ASP A 36 7.53 -4.67 -5.86
C ASP A 36 7.62 -5.18 -4.42
N ASN A 37 8.15 -4.38 -3.49
CA ASN A 37 8.15 -4.73 -2.05
C ASN A 37 6.75 -4.97 -1.51
N SER A 38 5.75 -4.19 -1.98
CA SER A 38 4.36 -4.37 -1.57
C SER A 38 3.78 -5.70 -2.04
N PHE A 39 4.13 -6.15 -3.24
CA PHE A 39 3.70 -7.45 -3.78
C PHE A 39 4.48 -8.61 -3.17
N ASN A 40 5.79 -8.44 -2.97
CA ASN A 40 6.67 -9.44 -2.37
C ASN A 40 6.32 -9.74 -0.91
N PHE A 41 5.75 -8.76 -0.19
CA PHE A 41 5.25 -8.98 1.16
C PHE A 41 4.14 -10.05 1.21
N PHE A 42 3.37 -10.20 0.12
CA PHE A 42 2.28 -11.18 0.01
C PHE A 42 2.68 -12.41 -0.83
N ARG A 43 3.95 -12.64 -1.07
CA ARG A 43 4.43 -13.72 -1.95
C ARG A 43 3.95 -15.14 -1.59
N ASP A 44 3.60 -15.37 -0.32
CA ASP A 44 3.13 -16.67 0.15
C ASP A 44 1.60 -16.83 0.03
N TYR A 45 0.91 -15.79 -0.46
CA TYR A 45 -0.53 -15.73 -0.69
C TYR A 45 -0.85 -15.64 -2.19
N GLY A 46 -2.07 -15.97 -2.56
CA GLY A 46 -2.54 -15.93 -3.93
C GLY A 46 -3.83 -15.14 -4.11
N ARG A 47 -4.37 -15.16 -5.35
CA ARG A 47 -5.59 -14.41 -5.71
C ARG A 47 -6.85 -14.80 -4.92
N LYS A 48 -6.84 -15.93 -4.22
CA LYS A 48 -7.92 -16.35 -3.34
C LYS A 48 -7.88 -15.62 -2.00
N ASP A 49 -6.68 -15.24 -1.58
CA ASP A 49 -6.39 -14.71 -0.26
C ASP A 49 -6.28 -13.19 -0.29
N VAL A 50 -5.66 -12.66 -1.34
CA VAL A 50 -5.31 -11.24 -1.46
C VAL A 50 -5.71 -10.69 -2.83
N GLU A 51 -6.22 -9.46 -2.84
CA GLU A 51 -6.38 -8.66 -4.03
C GLU A 51 -5.77 -7.27 -3.83
N PHE A 52 -5.34 -6.64 -4.91
CA PHE A 52 -4.73 -5.33 -4.88
C PHE A 52 -5.61 -4.29 -5.54
N VAL A 53 -5.73 -3.14 -4.90
CA VAL A 53 -6.35 -1.94 -5.44
C VAL A 53 -5.27 -0.86 -5.50
N VAL A 54 -4.83 -0.51 -6.69
CA VAL A 54 -3.79 0.50 -6.89
C VAL A 54 -4.46 1.81 -7.28
N VAL A 55 -4.34 2.82 -6.41
CA VAL A 55 -4.90 4.14 -6.68
C VAL A 55 -3.87 4.97 -7.42
N ILE A 56 -4.20 5.40 -8.63
CA ILE A 56 -3.32 6.16 -9.54
C ILE A 56 -3.95 7.49 -9.93
N ASN A 57 -3.17 8.35 -10.55
CA ASN A 57 -3.66 9.50 -11.32
C ASN A 57 -3.40 9.31 -12.82
N GLU A 58 -3.89 10.23 -13.64
CA GLU A 58 -3.77 10.16 -15.11
C GLU A 58 -2.32 10.09 -15.62
N ASN A 59 -1.35 10.61 -14.86
CA ASN A 59 0.07 10.63 -15.24
C ASN A 59 0.83 9.38 -14.79
N LYS A 60 0.14 8.37 -14.26
CA LYS A 60 0.75 7.15 -13.72
C LYS A 60 0.25 5.85 -14.34
N THR A 61 -0.29 5.93 -15.54
CA THR A 61 -0.79 4.76 -16.29
C THR A 61 0.31 3.74 -16.60
N GLU A 62 1.58 4.13 -16.61
CA GLU A 62 2.73 3.23 -16.73
C GLU A 62 2.76 2.15 -15.64
N LEU A 63 2.22 2.45 -14.44
CA LEU A 63 2.07 1.46 -13.37
C LEU A 63 1.20 0.27 -13.78
N ILE A 64 0.19 0.49 -14.62
CA ILE A 64 -0.69 -0.57 -15.12
C ILE A 64 0.14 -1.60 -15.91
N THR A 65 0.96 -1.11 -16.85
CA THR A 65 1.84 -1.96 -17.67
C THR A 65 2.90 -2.65 -16.79
N TYR A 66 3.51 -1.91 -15.88
CA TYR A 66 4.53 -2.46 -14.99
C TYR A 66 4.00 -3.60 -14.11
N LEU A 67 2.81 -3.40 -13.52
CA LEU A 67 2.21 -4.36 -12.60
C LEU A 67 1.53 -5.54 -13.29
N ALA A 68 1.39 -5.51 -14.63
CA ALA A 68 0.86 -6.63 -15.40
C ALA A 68 1.64 -7.94 -15.17
N LYS A 69 2.90 -7.88 -14.76
CA LYS A 69 3.71 -9.05 -14.40
C LYS A 69 3.12 -9.87 -13.22
N TYR A 70 2.26 -9.27 -12.40
CA TYR A 70 1.62 -9.92 -11.26
C TYR A 70 0.20 -10.44 -11.56
N LYS A 71 -0.35 -10.22 -12.76
CA LYS A 71 -1.74 -10.54 -13.15
C LYS A 71 -2.13 -12.02 -12.98
N ASP A 72 -1.16 -12.92 -13.14
CA ASP A 72 -1.43 -14.36 -13.02
C ASP A 72 -1.49 -14.82 -11.57
N ARG A 73 -0.87 -14.05 -10.67
CA ARG A 73 -0.82 -14.35 -9.24
C ARG A 73 -1.91 -13.67 -8.44
N TYR A 74 -2.23 -12.42 -8.76
CA TYR A 74 -3.18 -11.58 -8.02
C TYR A 74 -4.25 -10.98 -8.92
N ASN A 75 -5.41 -10.69 -8.33
CA ASN A 75 -6.35 -9.75 -8.93
C ASN A 75 -5.86 -8.34 -8.61
N ILE A 76 -5.72 -7.50 -9.63
CA ILE A 76 -5.26 -6.12 -9.49
C ILE A 76 -6.29 -5.21 -10.14
N SER A 77 -6.86 -4.32 -9.36
CA SER A 77 -7.76 -3.27 -9.81
C SER A 77 -7.05 -1.92 -9.75
N PHE A 78 -7.30 -1.07 -10.74
CA PHE A 78 -6.78 0.29 -10.77
C PHE A 78 -7.93 1.28 -10.58
N VAL A 79 -7.75 2.22 -9.66
CA VAL A 79 -8.73 3.27 -9.37
C VAL A 79 -8.08 4.62 -9.60
N PHE A 80 -8.73 5.50 -10.35
CA PHE A 80 -8.27 6.87 -10.49
C PHE A 80 -8.66 7.69 -9.27
N GLN A 81 -7.69 8.38 -8.68
CA GLN A 81 -7.96 9.30 -7.59
C GLN A 81 -8.85 10.44 -8.07
N ASN A 82 -9.91 10.73 -7.34
CA ASN A 82 -10.74 11.90 -7.60
C ASN A 82 -9.87 13.18 -7.48
N PRO A 83 -9.78 14.03 -8.50
CA PRO A 83 -8.93 15.22 -8.49
C PRO A 83 -9.32 16.25 -7.43
N ASN A 84 -10.56 16.19 -6.94
CA ASN A 84 -11.05 17.05 -5.86
C ASN A 84 -10.70 16.51 -4.46
N GLU A 85 -10.30 15.25 -4.36
CA GLU A 85 -9.90 14.58 -3.13
C GLU A 85 -8.37 14.44 -3.12
N LYS A 86 -7.70 15.35 -2.43
CA LYS A 86 -6.24 15.45 -2.45
C LYS A 86 -5.59 14.53 -1.43
N GLU A 87 -4.29 14.29 -1.62
CA GLU A 87 -3.39 13.60 -0.71
C GLU A 87 -3.77 12.12 -0.45
N TYR A 88 -3.21 11.57 0.60
CA TYR A 88 -3.33 10.18 0.99
C TYR A 88 -4.78 9.76 1.31
N THR A 89 -5.47 10.57 2.10
CA THR A 89 -6.88 10.32 2.47
C THR A 89 -7.80 10.36 1.26
N GLY A 90 -7.53 11.25 0.31
CA GLY A 90 -8.27 11.33 -0.95
C GLY A 90 -8.08 10.09 -1.82
N ALA A 91 -6.87 9.52 -1.84
CA ALA A 91 -6.62 8.26 -2.54
C ALA A 91 -7.42 7.11 -1.91
N ILE A 92 -7.41 6.97 -0.59
CA ILE A 92 -8.17 5.94 0.13
C ILE A 92 -9.67 6.10 -0.14
N LYS A 93 -10.19 7.33 -0.02
CA LYS A 93 -11.61 7.63 -0.26
C LYS A 93 -12.03 7.31 -1.69
N SER A 94 -11.18 7.57 -2.67
CA SER A 94 -11.44 7.22 -4.07
C SER A 94 -11.61 5.72 -4.28
N ALA A 95 -10.92 4.90 -3.50
CA ALA A 95 -11.01 3.44 -3.55
C ALA A 95 -12.15 2.85 -2.69
N SER A 96 -12.90 3.65 -1.94
CA SER A 96 -13.88 3.13 -0.96
C SER A 96 -14.96 2.23 -1.57
N HIS A 97 -15.30 2.43 -2.84
CA HIS A 97 -16.32 1.63 -3.56
C HIS A 97 -15.86 0.20 -3.89
N VAL A 98 -14.57 -0.11 -3.71
CA VAL A 98 -13.99 -1.44 -3.93
C VAL A 98 -13.41 -2.04 -2.63
N PHE A 99 -13.75 -1.50 -1.47
CA PHE A 99 -13.34 -2.06 -0.20
C PHE A 99 -13.98 -3.44 0.02
N GLY A 100 -13.15 -4.36 0.49
CA GLY A 100 -13.58 -5.68 0.95
C GLY A 100 -13.93 -5.69 2.44
N GLU A 101 -14.11 -6.88 2.98
CA GLU A 101 -14.37 -7.06 4.43
C GLU A 101 -13.16 -6.64 5.27
N TYR A 102 -11.96 -7.04 4.84
CA TYR A 102 -10.71 -6.62 5.45
C TYR A 102 -9.91 -5.78 4.45
N ASN A 103 -9.47 -4.62 4.89
CA ASN A 103 -8.74 -3.68 4.05
C ASN A 103 -7.41 -3.31 4.71
N LEU A 104 -6.32 -3.46 4.00
CA LEU A 104 -5.00 -3.01 4.41
C LEU A 104 -4.53 -1.88 3.50
N VAL A 105 -4.35 -0.70 4.07
CA VAL A 105 -3.75 0.41 3.34
C VAL A 105 -2.24 0.37 3.54
N LEU A 106 -1.52 0.22 2.44
CA LEU A 106 -0.06 0.08 2.43
C LEU A 106 0.56 1.12 1.50
N LEU A 107 1.49 1.91 2.03
CA LEU A 107 2.23 2.86 1.20
C LEU A 107 3.21 2.11 0.27
N PRO A 108 3.21 2.40 -1.05
CA PRO A 108 4.05 1.68 -2.03
C PRO A 108 5.56 1.81 -1.79
N ASP A 109 5.98 2.78 -0.97
CA ASP A 109 7.38 3.05 -0.61
C ASP A 109 7.74 2.55 0.80
N THR A 110 6.86 1.76 1.42
CA THR A 110 7.09 1.15 2.73
C THR A 110 7.50 -0.30 2.58
N ILE A 111 8.64 -0.64 3.16
CA ILE A 111 9.12 -2.02 3.22
C ILE A 111 8.66 -2.62 4.54
N MET A 112 7.83 -3.66 4.46
CA MET A 112 7.36 -4.42 5.63
C MET A 112 7.97 -5.80 5.65
N LYS A 113 8.17 -6.33 6.86
CA LYS A 113 8.54 -7.72 7.10
C LYS A 113 7.70 -8.25 8.25
N LEU A 114 7.13 -9.42 8.08
CA LEU A 114 6.54 -10.15 9.20
C LEU A 114 7.66 -10.68 10.10
N LYS A 115 7.41 -10.74 11.40
CA LYS A 115 8.27 -11.51 12.31
C LYS A 115 8.18 -12.99 11.94
N ASP A 116 9.24 -13.72 12.22
CA ASP A 116 9.28 -15.15 11.99
C ASP A 116 8.08 -15.86 12.63
N ASN A 117 7.45 -16.75 11.88
CA ASN A 117 6.24 -17.49 12.27
C ASN A 117 4.96 -16.65 12.52
N ALA A 118 4.91 -15.39 12.11
CA ALA A 118 3.68 -14.61 12.20
C ALA A 118 2.77 -14.90 11.00
N ASP A 119 1.49 -15.16 11.26
CA ASP A 119 0.45 -15.24 10.23
C ASP A 119 -0.20 -13.87 10.05
N LEU A 120 -0.15 -13.35 8.82
CA LEU A 120 -0.70 -12.03 8.50
C LEU A 120 -2.21 -11.97 8.73
N PHE A 121 -2.95 -13.03 8.36
CA PHE A 121 -4.41 -13.01 8.49
C PHE A 121 -4.85 -13.11 9.95
N GLU A 122 -4.13 -13.86 10.78
CA GLU A 122 -4.37 -13.86 12.22
C GLU A 122 -4.07 -12.49 12.82
N LEU A 123 -2.97 -11.85 12.43
CA LEU A 123 -2.65 -10.48 12.88
C LEU A 123 -3.75 -9.49 12.51
N VAL A 124 -4.18 -9.48 11.26
CA VAL A 124 -5.26 -8.59 10.79
C VAL A 124 -6.55 -8.85 11.57
N LYS A 125 -6.94 -10.10 11.74
CA LYS A 125 -8.15 -10.49 12.46
C LYS A 125 -8.08 -10.06 13.93
N ASN A 126 -6.97 -10.33 14.60
CA ASN A 126 -6.80 -9.99 16.02
C ASN A 126 -6.75 -8.47 16.26
N CYS A 127 -6.13 -7.73 15.34
CA CYS A 127 -6.05 -6.27 15.45
C CYS A 127 -7.39 -5.55 15.21
N LEU A 128 -8.33 -6.16 14.49
CA LEU A 128 -9.60 -5.52 14.12
C LEU A 128 -10.78 -5.89 15.03
N THR A 129 -10.59 -6.77 16.01
CA THR A 129 -11.69 -7.29 16.85
C THR A 129 -12.33 -6.25 17.76
N GLU A 130 -11.61 -5.19 18.17
CA GLU A 130 -12.10 -4.25 19.18
C GLU A 130 -12.47 -2.87 18.60
N THR A 131 -11.72 -2.36 17.64
CA THR A 131 -11.81 -0.96 17.21
C THR A 131 -12.27 -0.75 15.76
N GLY A 132 -12.37 -1.81 14.96
CA GLY A 132 -12.68 -1.72 13.55
C GLY A 132 -11.56 -1.16 12.66
N PHE A 133 -10.51 -0.58 13.24
CA PHE A 133 -9.28 -0.19 12.52
C PHE A 133 -8.05 -0.22 13.42
N THR A 134 -6.87 -0.38 12.80
CA THR A 134 -5.58 -0.46 13.50
C THR A 134 -4.52 0.27 12.70
N PHE A 135 -3.65 0.99 13.37
CA PHE A 135 -2.47 1.59 12.78
C PHE A 135 -1.23 0.77 13.08
N LEU A 136 -0.41 0.55 12.05
CA LEU A 136 0.96 0.09 12.21
C LEU A 136 1.87 1.29 12.40
N TYR A 137 2.68 1.30 13.44
CA TYR A 137 3.60 2.40 13.74
C TYR A 137 5.02 1.88 14.00
N LYS A 138 5.98 2.78 13.88
CA LYS A 138 7.36 2.55 14.27
C LYS A 138 7.71 3.51 15.40
N GLU A 139 8.19 2.99 16.51
CA GLU A 139 8.72 3.82 17.60
C GLU A 139 10.00 4.53 17.16
N SER A 140 10.13 5.79 17.54
CA SER A 140 11.33 6.59 17.31
C SER A 140 11.53 7.59 18.45
N LEU A 141 12.76 7.72 18.89
CA LEU A 141 13.20 8.77 19.84
C LEU A 141 13.81 9.99 19.11
N ASP A 142 13.92 9.92 17.79
CA ASP A 142 14.43 11.01 16.95
C ASP A 142 13.39 12.12 16.82
N LYS A 143 13.54 13.16 17.63
CA LYS A 143 12.63 14.31 17.68
C LYS A 143 12.57 15.09 16.35
N GLU A 144 13.67 15.16 15.60
CA GLU A 144 13.72 15.85 14.31
C GLU A 144 12.94 15.05 13.24
N LEU A 145 13.09 13.74 13.27
CA LEU A 145 12.27 12.86 12.40
C LEU A 145 10.78 13.01 12.72
N LEU A 146 10.41 13.03 14.00
CA LEU A 146 9.01 13.14 14.43
C LEU A 146 8.38 14.48 14.04
N LYS A 147 9.13 15.58 13.96
CA LYS A 147 8.64 16.88 13.48
C LYS A 147 8.24 16.87 12.00
N THR A 148 8.85 16.00 11.20
CA THR A 148 8.65 15.91 9.75
C THR A 148 7.68 14.81 9.33
N LYS A 149 7.27 13.96 10.26
CA LYS A 149 6.36 12.82 10.06
C LYS A 149 5.17 12.95 10.98
N GLY A 150 4.08 12.31 10.61
CA GLY A 150 2.97 12.14 11.52
C GLY A 150 3.44 11.35 12.75
N ALA A 151 3.18 11.87 13.94
CA ALA A 151 3.54 11.21 15.19
C ALA A 151 2.29 10.92 16.02
N LEU A 152 2.29 9.77 16.68
CA LEU A 152 1.28 9.38 17.66
C LEU A 152 1.95 9.26 19.03
N THR A 153 1.30 9.75 20.06
CA THR A 153 1.67 9.43 21.44
C THR A 153 0.96 8.15 21.82
N VAL A 154 1.72 7.16 22.29
CA VAL A 154 1.17 5.91 22.84
C VAL A 154 1.26 6.01 24.36
N GLU A 155 0.13 6.00 25.02
CA GLU A 155 0.01 5.97 26.50
C GLU A 155 0.14 4.55 27.04
#